data_3a96ba2b0b2d63391dd7144da9909302
#
_entry.id   3a96ba2b0b2d63391dd7144da9909302
#
_cell.length_a   1.000
_cell.length_b   1.000
_cell.length_c   1.000
_cell.angle_alpha   90.00
_cell.angle_beta   90.00
_cell.angle_gamma   90.00
#
_symmetry.space_group_name_H-M   'P 1'
#
loop_
_entity.id
_entity.type
_entity.pdbx_description
1 polymer ?
#
loop_
_entity_poly.entity_id
_entity_poly.type
_entity_poly.pdbx_seq_one_letter_code
_entity_poly.pdbx_strand_id
1 'polypeptide(L)' 'MKLLLATTDPTKIAFAKALLNGEDIEVFEMDVHMSVLEGSIGILPRRLMVRDRDHFRASTVLRDNEIEPEA' A
#
# COMPACT_ATOMS: atom_id res chain seq x y z
N MET A 1 -0.94 -13.51 -0.15
CA MET A 1 -0.70 -12.10 0.20
C MET A 1 -2.01 -11.38 0.44
N LYS A 2 -1.98 -10.40 1.30
CA LYS A 2 -3.17 -9.62 1.61
C LYS A 2 -2.99 -8.16 1.30
N LEU A 3 -4.07 -7.51 0.89
CA LEU A 3 -4.08 -6.07 0.66
C LEU A 3 -3.94 -5.35 2.00
N LEU A 4 -3.02 -4.41 2.06
CA LEU A 4 -2.81 -3.61 3.25
C LEU A 4 -3.34 -2.20 3.07
N LEU A 5 -3.02 -1.58 1.95
CA LEU A 5 -3.36 -0.18 1.71
C LEU A 5 -3.56 0.04 0.23
N ALA A 6 -4.61 0.78 -0.12
CA ALA A 6 -4.82 1.22 -1.50
C ALA A 6 -5.09 2.71 -1.46
N THR A 7 -4.33 3.47 -2.22
CA THR A 7 -4.49 4.93 -2.22
C THR A 7 -3.97 5.50 -3.52
N THR A 8 -4.53 6.65 -3.91
CA THR A 8 -4.05 7.37 -5.06
C THR A 8 -2.94 8.37 -4.71
N ASP A 9 -2.65 8.52 -3.43
CA ASP A 9 -1.65 9.47 -2.96
C ASP A 9 -0.26 8.83 -2.93
N PRO A 10 0.64 9.22 -3.85
CA PRO A 10 1.97 8.62 -3.90
C PRO A 10 2.81 8.91 -2.66
N THR A 11 2.54 10.03 -1.99
CA THR A 11 3.26 10.36 -0.77
C THR A 11 2.91 9.39 0.35
N LYS A 12 1.63 9.03 0.44
CA LYS A 12 1.18 8.08 1.44
C LYS A 12 1.79 6.70 1.20
N ILE A 13 1.86 6.30 -0.07
CA ILE A 13 2.48 5.03 -0.44
C ILE A 13 3.95 5.02 -0.03
N ALA A 14 4.69 6.08 -0.36
CA ALA A 14 6.11 6.14 -0.04
C ALA A 14 6.34 6.11 1.47
N PHE A 15 5.52 6.83 2.21
CA PHE A 15 5.63 6.89 3.66
C PHE A 15 5.35 5.52 4.29
N ALA A 16 4.28 4.87 3.83
CA ALA A 16 3.93 3.55 4.33
C ALA A 16 5.04 2.54 4.05
N LYS A 17 5.61 2.56 2.85
CA LYS A 17 6.71 1.66 2.51
C LYS A 17 7.91 1.88 3.42
N ALA A 18 8.25 3.14 3.67
CA ALA A 18 9.37 3.44 4.54
C ALA A 18 9.15 2.95 5.96
N LEU A 19 7.94 3.14 6.48
CA LEU A 19 7.60 2.67 7.82
C LEU A 19 7.72 1.15 7.93
N LEU A 20 7.18 0.44 6.95
CA LEU A 20 7.15 -1.01 6.99
C LEU A 20 8.56 -1.59 6.80
N ASN A 21 9.35 -0.98 5.92
CA ASN A 21 10.74 -1.40 5.75
C ASN A 21 11.54 -1.21 7.04
N GLY A 22 11.25 -0.16 7.78
CA GLY A 22 11.90 0.07 9.07
C GLY A 22 11.56 -0.97 10.10
N GLU A 23 10.45 -1.68 9.92
CA GLU A 23 10.00 -2.75 10.82
C GLU A 23 10.31 -4.13 10.28
N ASP A 24 11.14 -4.21 9.24
CA ASP A 24 11.51 -5.48 8.59
C ASP A 24 10.29 -6.20 7.99
N ILE A 25 9.30 -5.46 7.55
CA ILE A 25 8.13 -6.03 6.89
C ILE A 25 8.28 -5.81 5.39
N GLU A 26 8.30 -6.90 4.64
CA GLU A 26 8.40 -6.82 3.19
C GLU A 26 7.08 -6.40 2.58
N VAL A 27 7.14 -5.42 1.68
CA VAL A 27 5.96 -4.84 1.06
C VAL A 27 6.05 -5.03 -0.45
N PHE A 28 4.92 -5.36 -1.06
CA PHE A 28 4.82 -5.56 -2.50
C PHE A 28 3.86 -4.53 -3.06
N GLU A 29 4.37 -3.68 -3.93
CA GLU A 29 3.54 -2.63 -4.54
C GLU A 29 2.98 -3.14 -5.86
N MET A 30 1.68 -3.02 -6.02
CA MET A 30 0.99 -3.47 -7.22
C MET A 30 0.40 -2.26 -7.94
N ASP A 31 0.78 -2.08 -9.19
CA ASP A 31 0.25 -1.01 -10.02
C ASP A 31 -0.73 -1.58 -11.02
N VAL A 32 -1.75 -0.79 -11.34
CA VAL A 32 -2.70 -1.15 -12.37
C VAL A 32 -2.34 -0.37 -13.62
N HIS A 33 -2.00 -1.08 -14.69
CA HIS A 33 -1.57 -0.44 -15.94
C HIS A 33 -2.70 -0.23 -16.93
N MET A 34 -3.90 -0.59 -16.58
CA MET A 34 -5.03 -0.61 -17.51
C MET A 34 -5.45 0.78 -17.98
N SER A 35 -5.20 1.79 -17.18
CA SER A 35 -5.67 3.14 -17.51
C SER A 35 -5.08 3.68 -18.78
N VAL A 36 -3.89 3.25 -19.13
CA VAL A 36 -3.19 3.76 -20.32
C VAL A 36 -3.93 3.37 -21.58
N LEU A 37 -4.50 2.17 -21.57
CA LEU A 37 -5.18 1.65 -22.75
C LEU A 37 -6.51 2.34 -23.02
N GLU A 38 -7.13 2.87 -22.00
CA GLU A 38 -8.44 3.48 -22.15
C GLU A 38 -8.38 4.99 -22.29
N GLY A 39 -7.17 5.52 -22.30
CA GLY A 39 -7.04 6.96 -22.38
C GLY A 39 -7.57 7.69 -21.17
N SER A 40 -8.03 6.95 -20.19
CA SER A 40 -8.45 7.59 -18.97
C SER A 40 -7.20 7.89 -18.19
N ILE A 41 -6.96 9.13 -17.99
CA ILE A 41 -5.88 9.57 -17.15
C ILE A 41 -6.35 9.32 -15.73
N GLY A 42 -6.85 8.14 -15.51
CA GLY A 42 -7.42 7.84 -14.23
C GLY A 42 -6.36 7.79 -13.19
N ILE A 43 -6.63 8.43 -12.12
CA ILE A 43 -5.83 8.26 -10.95
C ILE A 43 -6.17 6.89 -10.42
N LEU A 44 -5.36 5.92 -10.77
CA LEU A 44 -5.59 4.57 -10.29
C LEU A 44 -4.90 4.38 -8.95
N PRO A 45 -5.58 3.75 -8.01
CA PRO A 45 -4.96 3.51 -6.71
C PRO A 45 -3.82 2.52 -6.83
N ARG A 46 -2.74 2.81 -6.15
CA ARG A 46 -1.66 1.87 -5.97
C ARG A 46 -1.98 1.03 -4.75
N ARG A 47 -1.59 -0.23 -4.81
CA ARG A 47 -1.88 -1.18 -3.74
C ARG A 47 -0.60 -1.64 -3.10
N LEU A 48 -0.60 -1.66 -1.78
CA LEU A 48 0.49 -2.27 -1.02
C LEU A 48 -0.02 -3.58 -0.46
N MET A 49 0.71 -4.64 -0.76
CA MET A 49 0.39 -5.98 -0.29
C MET A 49 1.47 -6.44 0.65
N VAL A 50 1.09 -7.27 1.60
CA VAL A 50 2.04 -7.89 2.52
C VAL A 50 1.70 -9.37 2.64
N ARG A 51 2.61 -10.14 3.19
CA ARG A 51 2.34 -11.54 3.46
C ARG A 51 1.25 -11.65 4.52
N ASP A 52 0.44 -12.70 4.41
CA ASP A 52 -0.66 -12.90 5.33
C ASP A 52 -0.21 -12.83 6.78
N ARG A 53 0.92 -13.42 7.08
CA ARG A 53 1.46 -13.47 8.44
C ARG A 53 1.88 -12.10 8.96
N ASP A 54 2.15 -11.16 8.07
CA ASP A 54 2.61 -9.83 8.44
C ASP A 54 1.49 -8.82 8.48
N HIS A 55 0.30 -9.19 8.03
CA HIS A 55 -0.79 -8.24 7.84
C HIS A 55 -1.17 -7.53 9.15
N PHE A 56 -1.32 -8.27 10.22
CA PHE A 56 -1.73 -7.69 11.50
C PHE A 56 -0.68 -6.68 11.99
N ARG A 57 0.57 -7.08 11.95
CA ARG A 57 1.67 -6.23 12.40
C ARG A 57 1.81 -4.99 11.52
N ALA A 58 1.70 -5.18 10.20
CA ALA A 58 1.78 -4.07 9.26
C ALA A 58 0.65 -3.07 9.47
N SER A 59 -0.57 -3.58 9.71
CA SER A 59 -1.71 -2.71 9.98
C SER A 59 -1.48 -1.88 11.23
N THR A 60 -0.90 -2.49 12.25
CA THR A 60 -0.62 -1.78 13.50
C THR A 60 0.39 -0.67 13.29
N VAL A 61 1.43 -0.94 12.51
CA VAL A 61 2.45 0.07 12.20
C VAL A 61 1.81 1.27 11.50
N LEU A 62 0.94 1.01 10.54
CA LEU A 62 0.29 2.09 9.81
C LEU A 62 -0.63 2.90 10.72
N ARG A 63 -1.43 2.23 11.55
CA ARG A 63 -2.33 2.93 12.46
C ARG A 63 -1.58 3.79 13.47
N ASP A 64 -0.45 3.29 13.95
CA ASP A 64 0.36 4.04 14.90
C ASP A 64 0.90 5.33 14.28
N ASN A 65 0.95 5.40 12.96
CA ASN A 65 1.42 6.57 12.23
C ASN A 65 0.29 7.28 11.50
N GLU A 66 -0.93 7.05 11.92
CA GLU A 66 -2.13 7.74 11.42
C GLU A 66 -2.41 7.46 9.95
N ILE A 67 -2.02 6.27 9.49
CA ILE A 67 -2.38 5.81 8.16
C ILE A 67 -3.41 4.70 8.32
N GLU A 68 -4.60 4.90 7.77
CA GLU A 68 -5.65 3.89 7.84
C GLU A 68 -5.40 2.77 6.84
N PRO A 69 -5.18 1.54 7.28
CA PRO A 69 -5.07 0.42 6.34
C PRO A 69 -6.43 0.09 5.76
N GLU A 70 -6.42 -0.49 4.56
CA GLU A 70 -7.65 -0.76 3.84
C GLU A 70 -8.47 -1.91 4.43
N ALA A 71 -7.84 -2.81 5.04
CA ALA A 71 -8.61 -3.98 5.46
C ALA A 71 -8.22 -4.41 6.83
#